data_923b4a39f1d69aa27ad7f3974252c8cf
#
_entry.id   923b4a39f1d69aa27ad7f3974252c8cf
#
_cell.length_a   1.000
_cell.length_b   1.000
_cell.length_c   1.000
_cell.angle_alpha   90.00
_cell.angle_beta   90.00
_cell.angle_gamma   90.00
#
_symmetry.space_group_name_H-M   'P 1'
#
loop_
_entity.id
_entity.type
_entity.pdbx_description
1 polymer ?
#
loop_
_entity_poly.entity_id
_entity_poly.type
_entity_poly.pdbx_seq_one_letter_code
_entity_poly.pdbx_strand_id
1 'polypeptide(L)'
;MCIRDRDYTAAEEEQLLEDIRRELVPLYQELDADAWEATGEYASERETLNYLATAAEGMGGTVKEAHDLMKTAKLYDTGYGENKYNSSFEQYLTSYQEPFIFMNATLTAYDKLVLAHEFGHFCNDYASYGSAAGVDVSEFFSTGMEYLSLCYGGEDLTRAKMADSLGNYVEQGAYASFERQMYGLTGDALSAEGLYALYEQVALDFGFDSVGYDRREFVDVTHFYTNPMYVFSYVVSNDAAMQLYQLEQEQRGAGLELYEQNLTTEESYFLAFLDSAGLESPFEAGRISSVKAVFESVLE
;
A
#
# COMPACT_ATOMS: atom_id res chain seq x y z
N MET A 1 0.28 -10.89 -15.24
CA MET A 1 -1.13 -10.99 -14.82
C MET A 1 -1.96 -10.38 -15.93
N CYS A 2 -2.97 -11.06 -16.41
CA CYS A 2 -3.81 -10.51 -17.48
C CYS A 2 -4.92 -9.73 -16.81
N ILE A 3 -5.33 -8.57 -17.35
CA ILE A 3 -6.55 -7.83 -16.95
C ILE A 3 -7.79 -8.77 -16.78
N ARG A 4 -7.70 -10.00 -17.29
CA ARG A 4 -8.73 -11.03 -17.17
C ARG A 4 -8.93 -11.62 -15.77
N ASP A 5 -8.01 -11.36 -14.86
CA ASP A 5 -8.05 -11.94 -13.50
C ASP A 5 -8.62 -10.95 -12.46
N ARG A 6 -9.07 -9.78 -12.91
CA ARG A 6 -9.72 -8.75 -12.10
C ARG A 6 -11.21 -8.68 -12.40
N ASP A 7 -12.01 -8.36 -11.41
CA ASP A 7 -13.47 -8.23 -11.50
C ASP A 7 -13.97 -6.80 -11.73
N TYR A 8 -13.03 -5.86 -12.01
CA TYR A 8 -13.32 -4.50 -12.44
C TYR A 8 -12.82 -4.24 -13.87
N THR A 9 -13.38 -3.24 -14.50
CA THR A 9 -13.16 -2.94 -15.93
C THR A 9 -12.12 -1.87 -16.13
N ALA A 10 -11.51 -1.82 -17.33
CA ALA A 10 -10.60 -0.75 -17.72
C ALA A 10 -11.26 0.65 -17.73
N ALA A 11 -12.58 0.74 -17.85
CA ALA A 11 -13.31 2.01 -17.78
C ALA A 11 -13.46 2.49 -16.34
N GLU A 12 -13.67 1.58 -15.38
CA GLU A 12 -13.68 1.89 -13.95
C GLU A 12 -12.30 2.34 -13.49
N GLU A 13 -11.25 1.64 -13.91
CA GLU A 13 -9.86 2.05 -13.66
C GLU A 13 -9.58 3.46 -14.18
N GLU A 14 -9.95 3.76 -15.45
CA GLU A 14 -9.76 5.09 -16.02
C GLU A 14 -10.51 6.17 -15.25
N GLN A 15 -11.75 5.89 -14.85
CA GLN A 15 -12.56 6.84 -14.09
C GLN A 15 -11.94 7.11 -12.71
N LEU A 16 -11.45 6.09 -12.02
CA LEU A 16 -10.77 6.24 -10.72
C LEU A 16 -9.50 7.10 -10.86
N LEU A 17 -8.68 6.84 -11.87
CA LEU A 17 -7.47 7.64 -12.13
C LEU A 17 -7.81 9.10 -12.48
N GLU A 18 -8.92 9.35 -13.16
CA GLU A 18 -9.41 10.70 -13.44
C GLU A 18 -9.90 11.42 -12.17
N ASP A 19 -10.59 10.69 -11.28
CA ASP A 19 -11.05 11.24 -10.01
C ASP A 19 -9.88 11.56 -9.08
N ILE A 20 -8.87 10.70 -9.01
CA ILE A 20 -7.60 10.94 -8.28
C ILE A 20 -6.94 12.22 -8.81
N ARG A 21 -6.76 12.32 -10.13
CA ARG A 21 -6.13 13.47 -10.77
C ARG A 21 -6.87 14.77 -10.48
N ARG A 22 -8.19 14.73 -10.50
CA ARG A 22 -9.02 15.92 -10.27
C ARG A 22 -9.04 16.36 -8.82
N GLU A 23 -9.09 15.42 -7.87
CA GLU A 23 -9.37 15.72 -6.47
C GLU A 23 -8.16 15.62 -5.55
N LEU A 24 -7.27 14.64 -5.77
CA LEU A 24 -6.14 14.40 -4.88
C LEU A 24 -4.83 15.05 -5.34
N VAL A 25 -4.60 15.20 -6.64
CA VAL A 25 -3.39 15.86 -7.14
C VAL A 25 -3.25 17.30 -6.62
N PRO A 26 -4.29 18.15 -6.64
CA PRO A 26 -4.19 19.49 -6.06
C PRO A 26 -3.80 19.47 -4.57
N LEU A 27 -4.37 18.55 -3.79
CA LEU A 27 -4.05 18.40 -2.38
C LEU A 27 -2.61 17.94 -2.16
N TYR A 28 -2.14 16.99 -2.98
CA TYR A 28 -0.75 16.51 -2.94
C TYR A 28 0.26 17.61 -3.26
N GLN A 29 -0.05 18.49 -4.22
CA GLN A 29 0.81 19.62 -4.58
C GLN A 29 0.89 20.71 -3.49
N GLU A 30 -0.10 20.79 -2.61
CA GLU A 30 -0.15 21.71 -1.49
C GLU A 30 0.50 21.15 -0.21
N LEU A 31 0.91 19.88 -0.21
CA LEU A 31 1.57 19.27 0.95
C LEU A 31 2.92 19.91 1.22
N ASP A 32 3.11 20.35 2.46
CA ASP A 32 4.40 20.79 2.95
C ASP A 32 5.33 19.59 3.19
N ALA A 33 6.64 19.79 2.97
CA ALA A 33 7.66 18.77 3.21
C ALA A 33 7.64 18.24 4.66
N ASP A 34 7.19 19.03 5.61
CA ASP A 34 7.07 18.66 7.03
C ASP A 34 6.05 17.52 7.25
N ALA A 35 5.16 17.27 6.29
CA ALA A 35 4.20 16.17 6.39
C ALA A 35 4.87 14.78 6.51
N TRP A 36 6.08 14.62 5.94
CA TRP A 36 6.87 13.38 6.00
C TRP A 36 7.99 13.41 7.04
N GLU A 37 8.18 14.50 7.79
CA GLU A 37 9.34 14.68 8.69
C GLU A 37 9.46 13.53 9.68
N ALA A 38 8.35 13.11 10.27
CA ALA A 38 8.35 12.03 11.26
C ALA A 38 8.84 10.68 10.70
N THR A 39 8.64 10.39 9.41
CA THR A 39 9.15 9.14 8.79
C THR A 39 10.64 9.21 8.48
N GLY A 40 11.21 10.40 8.32
CA GLY A 40 12.65 10.62 8.08
C GLY A 40 13.51 10.55 9.34
N GLU A 41 12.92 10.60 10.54
CA GLU A 41 13.66 10.51 11.79
C GLU A 41 14.37 9.16 11.94
N TYR A 42 15.56 9.21 12.58
CA TYR A 42 16.30 7.97 12.86
C TYR A 42 15.50 7.04 13.77
N ALA A 43 15.38 5.77 13.37
CA ALA A 43 14.87 4.71 14.20
C ALA A 43 15.77 3.46 14.07
N SER A 44 16.12 2.87 15.19
CA SER A 44 16.86 1.61 15.21
C SER A 44 15.92 0.42 14.91
N GLU A 45 16.45 -0.67 14.38
CA GLU A 45 15.72 -1.94 14.22
C GLU A 45 14.94 -2.34 15.48
N ARG A 46 15.55 -2.14 16.65
CA ARG A 46 14.88 -2.46 17.94
C ARG A 46 13.64 -1.58 18.18
N GLU A 47 13.67 -0.31 17.80
CA GLU A 47 12.52 0.58 17.96
C GLU A 47 11.42 0.20 16.97
N THR A 48 11.77 -0.18 15.76
CA THR A 48 10.85 -0.69 14.75
C THR A 48 10.17 -1.98 15.21
N LEU A 49 10.95 -2.97 15.70
CA LEU A 49 10.40 -4.21 16.24
C LEU A 49 9.55 -3.98 17.52
N ASN A 50 9.94 -3.03 18.38
CA ASN A 50 9.15 -2.69 19.57
C ASN A 50 7.83 -2.01 19.20
N TYR A 51 7.81 -1.19 18.17
CA TYR A 51 6.59 -0.59 17.66
C TYR A 51 5.59 -1.68 17.23
N LEU A 52 6.03 -2.61 16.37
CA LEU A 52 5.19 -3.73 15.94
C LEU A 52 4.72 -4.59 17.13
N ALA A 53 5.61 -4.89 18.05
CA ALA A 53 5.26 -5.67 19.25
C ALA A 53 4.19 -4.97 20.11
N THR A 54 4.28 -3.63 20.24
CA THR A 54 3.28 -2.83 20.98
C THR A 54 1.93 -2.84 20.27
N ALA A 55 1.94 -2.70 18.95
CA ALA A 55 0.74 -2.75 18.13
C ALA A 55 0.08 -4.12 18.21
N ALA A 56 0.82 -5.20 17.99
CA ALA A 56 0.30 -6.56 18.02
C ALA A 56 -0.24 -6.95 19.42
N GLU A 57 0.44 -6.57 20.50
CA GLU A 57 -0.06 -6.80 21.87
C GLU A 57 -1.35 -6.02 22.13
N GLY A 58 -1.44 -4.79 21.64
CA GLY A 58 -2.63 -3.96 21.81
C GLY A 58 -3.83 -4.39 20.97
N MET A 59 -3.59 -4.95 19.80
CA MET A 59 -4.62 -5.54 18.92
C MET A 59 -5.14 -6.87 19.48
N GLY A 60 -4.24 -7.74 19.97
CA GLY A 60 -4.63 -9.05 20.47
C GLY A 60 -5.00 -10.04 19.36
N GLY A 61 -5.86 -11.01 19.66
CA GLY A 61 -6.42 -11.96 18.70
C GLY A 61 -5.41 -12.67 17.80
N THR A 62 -5.77 -12.89 16.55
CA THR A 62 -4.94 -13.56 15.54
C THR A 62 -3.67 -12.76 15.22
N VAL A 63 -3.74 -11.43 15.25
CA VAL A 63 -2.58 -10.53 15.04
C VAL A 63 -1.49 -10.78 16.08
N LYS A 64 -1.88 -10.87 17.36
CA LYS A 64 -0.94 -11.17 18.44
C LYS A 64 -0.35 -12.58 18.31
N GLU A 65 -1.18 -13.58 17.98
CA GLU A 65 -0.73 -14.96 17.81
C GLU A 65 0.30 -15.07 16.68
N ALA A 66 0.05 -14.42 15.54
CA ALA A 66 0.99 -14.33 14.41
C ALA A 66 2.31 -13.68 14.84
N HIS A 67 2.26 -12.56 15.57
CA HIS A 67 3.45 -11.90 16.09
C HIS A 67 4.25 -12.77 17.07
N ASP A 68 3.58 -13.47 17.96
CA ASP A 68 4.23 -14.36 18.93
C ASP A 68 4.94 -15.52 18.20
N LEU A 69 4.33 -16.08 17.16
CA LEU A 69 4.97 -17.07 16.28
C LEU A 69 6.18 -16.47 15.57
N MET A 70 6.01 -15.34 14.86
CA MET A 70 7.09 -14.64 14.14
C MET A 70 8.31 -14.46 15.04
N LYS A 71 8.10 -13.95 16.26
CA LYS A 71 9.16 -13.68 17.22
C LYS A 71 9.80 -14.97 17.79
N THR A 72 8.98 -15.96 18.18
CA THR A 72 9.46 -17.19 18.85
C THR A 72 10.23 -18.08 17.87
N ALA A 73 9.73 -18.24 16.65
CA ALA A 73 10.35 -19.03 15.60
C ALA A 73 11.41 -18.25 14.80
N LYS A 74 11.57 -16.94 15.04
CA LYS A 74 12.49 -16.03 14.32
C LYS A 74 12.23 -16.02 12.82
N LEU A 75 10.99 -15.85 12.45
CA LEU A 75 10.55 -15.83 11.06
C LEU A 75 10.69 -14.41 10.44
N TYR A 76 11.81 -13.77 10.69
CA TYR A 76 12.14 -12.46 10.14
C TYR A 76 13.64 -12.19 10.07
N ASP A 77 14.04 -11.37 9.12
CA ASP A 77 15.37 -10.75 9.01
C ASP A 77 15.18 -9.27 8.62
N THR A 78 15.19 -8.37 9.59
CA THR A 78 14.82 -6.95 9.48
C THR A 78 15.98 -5.98 9.66
N GLY A 79 17.21 -6.49 9.87
CA GLY A 79 18.39 -5.65 10.09
C GLY A 79 18.90 -4.98 8.81
N TYR A 80 19.55 -3.82 8.97
CA TYR A 80 20.29 -3.16 7.88
C TYR A 80 21.53 -3.96 7.46
N GLY A 81 21.79 -3.99 6.16
CA GLY A 81 23.01 -4.57 5.61
C GLY A 81 23.36 -4.01 4.23
N GLU A 82 24.58 -3.48 4.06
CA GLU A 82 25.05 -2.93 2.78
C GLU A 82 24.99 -3.94 1.62
N ASN A 83 25.07 -5.23 1.92
CA ASN A 83 25.03 -6.30 0.93
C ASN A 83 23.69 -7.06 0.92
N LYS A 84 22.71 -6.59 1.68
CA LYS A 84 21.34 -7.13 1.60
C LYS A 84 20.67 -6.60 0.34
N TYR A 85 19.76 -7.38 -0.20
CA TYR A 85 18.86 -6.92 -1.25
C TYR A 85 18.09 -5.70 -0.75
N ASN A 86 18.07 -4.63 -1.53
CA ASN A 86 17.45 -3.36 -1.12
C ASN A 86 15.95 -3.40 -1.39
N SER A 87 15.24 -4.19 -0.59
CA SER A 87 13.78 -4.33 -0.66
C SER A 87 13.28 -4.88 0.67
N SER A 88 11.95 -4.86 0.82
CA SER A 88 11.24 -5.57 1.87
C SER A 88 10.17 -6.44 1.21
N PHE A 89 9.88 -7.58 1.78
CA PHE A 89 8.83 -8.48 1.33
C PHE A 89 8.50 -9.51 2.40
N GLU A 90 7.29 -9.98 2.40
CA GLU A 90 6.89 -11.21 3.04
C GLU A 90 6.89 -12.35 2.00
N GLN A 91 7.18 -13.56 2.45
CA GLN A 91 7.12 -14.76 1.63
C GLN A 91 6.68 -15.98 2.43
N TYR A 92 5.61 -16.63 1.99
CA TYR A 92 5.24 -17.93 2.55
C TYR A 92 6.20 -19.02 2.10
N LEU A 93 6.88 -19.60 3.04
CA LEU A 93 7.88 -20.67 2.82
C LEU A 93 7.17 -22.03 2.76
N THR A 94 6.65 -22.42 1.61
CA THR A 94 5.84 -23.63 1.40
C THR A 94 6.43 -24.89 2.00
N SER A 95 7.77 -25.07 1.93
CA SER A 95 8.46 -26.23 2.50
C SER A 95 8.47 -26.29 4.01
N TYR A 96 8.30 -25.14 4.66
CA TYR A 96 8.25 -25.00 6.14
C TYR A 96 6.82 -24.77 6.63
N GLN A 97 5.93 -24.43 5.72
CA GLN A 97 4.54 -24.02 6.02
C GLN A 97 4.45 -22.82 6.97
N GLU A 98 5.34 -21.85 6.80
CA GLU A 98 5.48 -20.67 7.64
C GLU A 98 5.71 -19.42 6.78
N PRO A 99 5.10 -18.28 7.10
CA PRO A 99 5.44 -16.98 6.50
C PRO A 99 6.79 -16.48 7.03
N PHE A 100 7.48 -15.66 6.26
CA PHE A 100 8.78 -15.08 6.62
C PHE A 100 8.91 -13.65 6.11
N ILE A 101 9.30 -12.71 6.98
CA ILE A 101 9.55 -11.32 6.62
C ILE A 101 11.04 -11.10 6.36
N PHE A 102 11.35 -10.57 5.17
CA PHE A 102 12.64 -9.99 4.85
C PHE A 102 12.50 -8.48 4.71
N MET A 103 13.42 -7.72 5.32
CA MET A 103 13.48 -6.27 5.22
C MET A 103 14.93 -5.81 5.32
N ASN A 104 15.38 -4.99 4.39
CA ASN A 104 16.63 -4.25 4.56
C ASN A 104 16.31 -2.86 5.11
N ALA A 105 16.44 -2.68 6.41
CA ALA A 105 16.07 -1.47 7.11
C ALA A 105 16.76 -0.22 6.55
N THR A 106 16.02 0.88 6.46
CA THR A 106 16.55 2.22 6.14
C THR A 106 17.12 2.93 7.36
N LEU A 107 16.83 2.40 8.56
CA LEU A 107 17.11 2.99 9.87
C LEU A 107 16.40 4.33 10.07
N THR A 108 15.22 4.47 9.51
CA THR A 108 14.33 5.61 9.73
C THR A 108 12.99 5.16 10.34
N ALA A 109 12.21 6.10 10.82
CA ALA A 109 10.90 5.80 11.39
C ALA A 109 9.91 5.24 10.34
N TYR A 110 10.20 5.42 9.04
CA TYR A 110 9.44 4.79 7.94
C TYR A 110 9.46 3.26 8.01
N ASP A 111 10.55 2.68 8.52
CA ASP A 111 10.65 1.23 8.72
C ASP A 111 9.54 0.65 9.61
N LYS A 112 8.90 1.46 10.46
CA LYS A 112 7.75 1.05 11.26
C LYS A 112 6.53 0.73 10.40
N LEU A 113 6.30 1.55 9.37
CA LEU A 113 5.21 1.35 8.41
C LEU A 113 5.52 0.18 7.48
N VAL A 114 6.75 0.11 6.96
CA VAL A 114 7.21 -1.00 6.11
C VAL A 114 7.09 -2.33 6.84
N LEU A 115 7.56 -2.40 8.10
CA LEU A 115 7.43 -3.65 8.88
C LEU A 115 5.97 -3.99 9.20
N ALA A 116 5.12 -3.00 9.45
CA ALA A 116 3.69 -3.23 9.63
C ALA A 116 3.05 -3.76 8.34
N HIS A 117 3.43 -3.23 7.18
CA HIS A 117 3.00 -3.71 5.86
C HIS A 117 3.33 -5.19 5.68
N GLU A 118 4.62 -5.56 5.77
CA GLU A 118 5.05 -6.95 5.61
C GLU A 118 4.41 -7.87 6.67
N PHE A 119 4.18 -7.35 7.87
CA PHE A 119 3.48 -8.09 8.91
C PHE A 119 1.99 -8.29 8.61
N GLY A 120 1.37 -7.40 7.86
CA GLY A 120 0.01 -7.60 7.36
C GLY A 120 -0.10 -8.81 6.42
N HIS A 121 0.83 -8.96 5.47
CA HIS A 121 0.97 -10.17 4.65
C HIS A 121 1.22 -11.39 5.51
N PHE A 122 2.15 -11.30 6.48
CA PHE A 122 2.44 -12.38 7.43
C PHE A 122 1.19 -12.83 8.19
N CYS A 123 0.34 -11.91 8.65
CA CYS A 123 -0.90 -12.25 9.35
C CYS A 123 -1.89 -12.98 8.43
N ASN A 124 -2.02 -12.54 7.18
CA ASN A 124 -2.88 -13.20 6.21
C ASN A 124 -2.39 -14.61 5.88
N ASP A 125 -1.11 -14.78 5.59
CA ASP A 125 -0.50 -16.08 5.30
C ASP A 125 -0.48 -17.01 6.51
N TYR A 126 -0.28 -16.48 7.72
CA TYR A 126 -0.41 -17.24 8.97
C TYR A 126 -1.83 -17.79 9.15
N ALA A 127 -2.85 -16.95 8.98
CA ALA A 127 -4.23 -17.32 9.21
C ALA A 127 -4.79 -18.24 8.10
N SER A 128 -4.36 -18.05 6.86
CA SER A 128 -4.83 -18.79 5.67
C SER A 128 -3.95 -19.98 5.30
N TYR A 129 -2.86 -20.23 6.03
CA TYR A 129 -1.84 -21.26 5.70
C TYR A 129 -1.21 -21.09 4.31
N GLY A 130 -0.93 -19.85 3.92
CA GLY A 130 -0.37 -19.51 2.62
C GLY A 130 -1.36 -19.69 1.47
N SER A 131 -2.63 -19.61 1.73
CA SER A 131 -3.67 -19.61 0.70
C SER A 131 -3.63 -18.27 -0.04
N ALA A 132 -3.48 -18.32 -1.36
CA ALA A 132 -3.30 -17.11 -2.16
C ALA A 132 -4.63 -16.39 -2.39
N ALA A 133 -4.89 -15.33 -1.65
CA ALA A 133 -5.83 -14.29 -2.06
C ALA A 133 -5.36 -13.60 -3.36
N GLY A 134 -6.27 -12.92 -4.05
CA GLY A 134 -5.87 -12.05 -5.17
C GLY A 134 -4.91 -10.94 -4.71
N VAL A 135 -4.08 -10.42 -5.62
CA VAL A 135 -3.08 -9.40 -5.28
C VAL A 135 -3.71 -8.18 -4.59
N ASP A 136 -4.82 -7.67 -5.14
CA ASP A 136 -5.51 -6.50 -4.59
C ASP A 136 -6.02 -6.77 -3.15
N VAL A 137 -6.44 -8.01 -2.87
CA VAL A 137 -6.88 -8.44 -1.52
C VAL A 137 -5.68 -8.64 -0.60
N SER A 138 -4.57 -9.20 -1.09
CA SER A 138 -3.34 -9.36 -0.32
C SER A 138 -2.79 -8.00 0.12
N GLU A 139 -2.76 -7.01 -0.77
CA GLU A 139 -2.33 -5.64 -0.47
C GLU A 139 -3.31 -4.90 0.47
N PHE A 140 -4.58 -5.28 0.52
CA PHE A 140 -5.50 -4.78 1.53
C PHE A 140 -5.05 -5.19 2.95
N PHE A 141 -4.59 -6.41 3.15
CA PHE A 141 -4.12 -6.86 4.48
C PHE A 141 -2.82 -6.17 4.89
N SER A 142 -1.88 -5.99 3.98
CA SER A 142 -0.63 -5.31 4.29
C SER A 142 -0.84 -3.82 4.61
N THR A 143 -1.49 -3.08 3.73
CA THR A 143 -1.82 -1.66 3.93
C THR A 143 -2.78 -1.46 5.10
N GLY A 144 -3.72 -2.39 5.31
CA GLY A 144 -4.63 -2.38 6.46
C GLY A 144 -3.91 -2.47 7.79
N MET A 145 -2.87 -3.29 7.89
CA MET A 145 -2.03 -3.39 9.09
C MET A 145 -1.26 -2.09 9.34
N GLU A 146 -0.78 -1.40 8.30
CA GLU A 146 -0.19 -0.08 8.47
C GLU A 146 -1.19 0.86 9.16
N TYR A 147 -2.40 1.00 8.63
CA TYR A 147 -3.44 1.88 9.19
C TYR A 147 -3.84 1.50 10.62
N LEU A 148 -4.07 0.22 10.88
CA LEU A 148 -4.44 -0.25 12.23
C LEU A 148 -3.33 -0.01 13.25
N SER A 149 -2.07 -0.12 12.84
CA SER A 149 -0.91 0.11 13.69
C SER A 149 -0.76 1.57 14.15
N LEU A 150 -1.34 2.55 13.41
CA LEU A 150 -1.27 3.97 13.75
C LEU A 150 -1.85 4.30 15.12
N CYS A 151 -2.80 3.50 15.59
CA CYS A 151 -3.35 3.62 16.95
C CYS A 151 -2.28 3.52 18.05
N TYR A 152 -1.08 3.08 17.71
CA TYR A 152 0.06 2.85 18.63
C TYR A 152 1.28 3.72 18.25
N GLY A 153 1.19 4.51 17.18
CA GLY A 153 2.30 5.28 16.60
C GLY A 153 2.38 6.76 17.00
N GLY A 154 1.27 7.32 17.47
CA GLY A 154 1.15 8.75 17.76
C GLY A 154 0.78 9.60 16.54
N GLU A 155 0.46 10.88 16.80
CA GLU A 155 -0.09 11.81 15.80
C GLU A 155 0.88 12.08 14.64
N ASP A 156 2.17 12.26 14.92
CA ASP A 156 3.18 12.56 13.90
C ASP A 156 3.32 11.41 12.89
N LEU A 157 3.34 10.15 13.36
CA LEU A 157 3.39 8.99 12.47
C LEU A 157 2.08 8.84 11.68
N THR A 158 0.95 9.17 12.29
CA THR A 158 -0.35 9.17 11.60
C THR A 158 -0.36 10.20 10.47
N ARG A 159 0.09 11.44 10.74
CA ARG A 159 0.20 12.50 9.74
C ARG A 159 1.11 12.08 8.59
N ALA A 160 2.29 11.53 8.91
CA ALA A 160 3.25 11.07 7.91
C ALA A 160 2.69 9.90 7.07
N LYS A 161 1.97 8.93 7.68
CA LYS A 161 1.30 7.87 6.92
C LYS A 161 0.20 8.41 6.01
N MET A 162 -0.56 9.42 6.44
CA MET A 162 -1.58 10.02 5.58
C MET A 162 -0.95 10.76 4.39
N ALA A 163 0.18 11.47 4.60
CA ALA A 163 0.93 12.09 3.50
C ALA A 163 1.48 11.03 2.52
N ASP A 164 2.06 9.94 3.03
CA ASP A 164 2.52 8.79 2.25
C ASP A 164 1.36 8.14 1.47
N SER A 165 0.21 7.98 2.11
CA SER A 165 -0.97 7.40 1.48
C SER A 165 -1.55 8.29 0.37
N LEU A 166 -1.57 9.60 0.56
CA LEU A 166 -1.94 10.55 -0.49
C LEU A 166 -0.93 10.47 -1.65
N GLY A 167 0.38 10.40 -1.35
CA GLY A 167 1.44 10.14 -2.33
C GLY A 167 1.20 8.84 -3.09
N ASN A 168 0.83 7.77 -2.40
CA ASN A 168 0.52 6.47 -3.02
C ASN A 168 -0.61 6.58 -4.08
N TYR A 169 -1.72 7.26 -3.76
CA TYR A 169 -2.78 7.49 -4.76
C TYR A 169 -2.26 8.24 -5.99
N VAL A 170 -1.45 9.25 -5.81
CA VAL A 170 -0.97 10.11 -6.89
C VAL A 170 0.13 9.43 -7.70
N GLU A 171 1.15 8.88 -7.05
CA GLU A 171 2.30 8.25 -7.71
C GLU A 171 1.94 6.92 -8.37
N GLN A 172 1.28 6.02 -7.64
CA GLN A 172 0.85 4.75 -8.20
C GLN A 172 -0.26 4.95 -9.25
N GLY A 173 -1.09 5.98 -9.07
CA GLY A 173 -2.05 6.41 -10.08
C GLY A 173 -1.38 6.87 -11.36
N ALA A 174 -0.31 7.66 -11.27
CA ALA A 174 0.49 8.07 -12.42
C ALA A 174 1.15 6.86 -13.11
N TYR A 175 1.76 5.95 -12.33
CA TYR A 175 2.36 4.73 -12.87
C TYR A 175 1.32 3.84 -13.57
N ALA A 176 0.15 3.66 -12.99
CA ALA A 176 -0.94 2.88 -13.61
C ALA A 176 -1.44 3.54 -14.90
N SER A 177 -1.60 4.87 -14.90
CA SER A 177 -1.97 5.63 -16.08
C SER A 177 -0.93 5.51 -17.19
N PHE A 178 0.36 5.61 -16.85
CA PHE A 178 1.46 5.41 -17.79
C PHE A 178 1.47 4.00 -18.38
N GLU A 179 1.42 2.98 -17.52
CA GLU A 179 1.48 1.58 -17.93
C GLU A 179 0.33 1.21 -18.88
N ARG A 180 -0.88 1.63 -18.54
CA ARG A 180 -2.07 1.41 -19.35
C ARG A 180 -1.95 2.06 -20.74
N GLN A 181 -1.47 3.31 -20.82
CA GLN A 181 -1.27 4.01 -22.08
C GLN A 181 -0.12 3.39 -22.89
N MET A 182 0.97 2.97 -22.22
CA MET A 182 2.11 2.30 -22.83
C MET A 182 1.68 1.04 -23.61
N TYR A 183 0.79 0.23 -23.03
CA TYR A 183 0.26 -0.96 -23.72
C TYR A 183 -0.59 -0.65 -24.96
N GLY A 184 -1.09 0.57 -25.11
CA GLY A 184 -1.80 1.04 -26.29
C GLY A 184 -0.88 1.54 -27.42
N LEU A 185 0.42 1.74 -27.15
CA LEU A 185 1.36 2.29 -28.12
C LEU A 185 1.69 1.29 -29.24
N THR A 186 1.90 1.82 -30.45
CA THR A 186 2.30 1.05 -31.62
C THR A 186 3.33 1.82 -32.46
N GLY A 187 4.12 1.09 -33.28
CA GLY A 187 5.07 1.70 -34.21
C GLY A 187 6.13 2.55 -33.52
N ASP A 188 6.39 3.73 -34.05
CA ASP A 188 7.46 4.63 -33.58
C ASP A 188 7.21 5.15 -32.14
N ALA A 189 5.96 5.15 -31.68
CA ALA A 189 5.63 5.54 -30.33
C ALA A 189 6.17 4.55 -29.25
N LEU A 190 6.45 3.30 -29.63
CA LEU A 190 7.12 2.30 -28.78
C LEU A 190 8.65 2.49 -28.68
N SER A 191 9.19 3.58 -29.21
CA SER A 191 10.60 3.91 -29.02
C SER A 191 10.88 4.41 -27.60
N ALA A 192 12.14 4.38 -27.17
CA ALA A 192 12.54 4.96 -25.90
C ALA A 192 12.12 6.43 -25.74
N GLU A 193 12.27 7.22 -26.82
CA GLU A 193 11.88 8.63 -26.80
C GLU A 193 10.35 8.80 -26.69
N GLY A 194 9.58 7.92 -27.34
CA GLY A 194 8.11 7.92 -27.24
C GLY A 194 7.66 7.56 -25.81
N LEU A 195 8.31 6.60 -25.16
CA LEU A 195 8.03 6.24 -23.76
C LEU A 195 8.41 7.36 -22.79
N TYR A 196 9.55 8.02 -23.01
CA TYR A 196 9.93 9.19 -22.21
C TYR A 196 8.93 10.34 -22.36
N ALA A 197 8.47 10.62 -23.58
CA ALA A 197 7.48 11.65 -23.81
C ALA A 197 6.12 11.32 -23.19
N LEU A 198 5.71 10.05 -23.23
CA LEU A 198 4.49 9.59 -22.56
C LEU A 198 4.59 9.72 -21.04
N TYR A 199 5.70 9.27 -20.46
CA TYR A 199 5.88 9.35 -19.00
C TYR A 199 5.92 10.81 -18.53
N GLU A 200 6.64 11.68 -19.26
CA GLU A 200 6.67 13.12 -19.00
C GLU A 200 5.27 13.74 -19.01
N GLN A 201 4.45 13.39 -20.00
CA GLN A 201 3.08 13.88 -20.06
C GLN A 201 2.24 13.41 -18.88
N VAL A 202 2.32 12.12 -18.54
CA VAL A 202 1.59 11.56 -17.39
C VAL A 202 2.07 12.19 -16.07
N ALA A 203 3.38 12.35 -15.89
CA ALA A 203 3.94 13.00 -14.70
C ALA A 203 3.41 14.43 -14.53
N LEU A 204 3.32 15.21 -15.62
CA LEU A 204 2.73 16.55 -15.59
C LEU A 204 1.23 16.52 -15.25
N ASP A 205 0.48 15.56 -15.83
CA ASP A 205 -0.95 15.39 -15.56
C ASP A 205 -1.25 15.03 -14.09
N PHE A 206 -0.29 14.41 -13.39
CA PHE A 206 -0.35 14.06 -11.98
C PHE A 206 0.43 15.05 -11.07
N GLY A 207 0.85 16.18 -11.60
CA GLY A 207 1.37 17.30 -10.81
C GLY A 207 2.83 17.19 -10.37
N PHE A 208 3.62 16.27 -10.93
CA PHE A 208 5.02 16.07 -10.52
C PHE A 208 5.96 17.20 -10.92
N ASP A 209 5.54 18.15 -11.76
CA ASP A 209 6.30 19.34 -12.09
C ASP A 209 6.59 20.24 -10.87
N SER A 210 5.76 20.17 -9.83
CA SER A 210 5.94 20.91 -8.57
C SER A 210 6.87 20.23 -7.56
N VAL A 211 6.97 18.90 -7.60
CA VAL A 211 7.79 18.11 -6.65
C VAL A 211 9.09 17.57 -7.26
N GLY A 212 9.23 17.69 -8.57
CA GLY A 212 10.35 17.16 -9.34
C GLY A 212 10.18 15.70 -9.73
N TYR A 213 10.61 15.34 -10.92
CA TYR A 213 10.63 13.96 -11.41
C TYR A 213 11.79 13.76 -12.42
N ASP A 214 12.26 12.52 -12.56
CA ASP A 214 13.13 12.12 -13.67
C ASP A 214 12.28 11.42 -14.73
N ARG A 215 12.29 11.90 -15.97
CA ARG A 215 11.56 11.30 -17.10
C ARG A 215 11.91 9.82 -17.37
N ARG A 216 12.92 9.28 -16.72
CA ARG A 216 13.37 7.89 -16.81
C ARG A 216 13.00 7.06 -15.58
N GLU A 217 12.36 7.64 -14.59
CA GLU A 217 12.06 6.99 -13.32
C GLU A 217 11.28 5.68 -13.51
N PHE A 218 10.36 5.62 -14.48
CA PHE A 218 9.62 4.41 -14.79
C PHE A 218 10.51 3.20 -15.15
N VAL A 219 11.77 3.42 -15.55
CA VAL A 219 12.72 2.34 -15.86
C VAL A 219 13.09 1.55 -14.61
N ASP A 220 13.05 2.19 -13.44
CA ASP A 220 13.37 1.59 -12.15
C ASP A 220 12.14 0.93 -11.48
N VAL A 221 10.94 1.14 -12.02
CA VAL A 221 9.70 0.50 -11.54
C VAL A 221 9.66 -0.95 -12.03
N THR A 222 10.16 -1.87 -11.21
CA THR A 222 10.32 -3.29 -11.57
C THR A 222 9.00 -3.97 -11.93
N HIS A 223 7.89 -3.54 -11.35
CA HIS A 223 6.55 -4.11 -11.58
C HIS A 223 6.13 -4.01 -13.05
N PHE A 224 6.48 -2.96 -13.77
CA PHE A 224 6.17 -2.83 -15.21
C PHE A 224 6.74 -3.98 -16.05
N TYR A 225 7.80 -4.63 -15.58
CA TYR A 225 8.52 -5.68 -16.30
C TYR A 225 8.24 -7.08 -15.77
N THR A 226 7.88 -7.20 -14.51
CA THR A 226 7.69 -8.49 -13.83
C THR A 226 6.23 -8.84 -13.59
N ASN A 227 5.40 -7.85 -13.24
CA ASN A 227 4.01 -8.03 -12.86
C ASN A 227 3.13 -6.93 -13.48
N PRO A 228 2.73 -7.05 -14.75
CA PRO A 228 1.94 -6.04 -15.43
C PRO A 228 0.69 -5.61 -14.66
N MET A 229 0.44 -4.29 -14.62
CA MET A 229 -0.68 -3.64 -13.90
C MET A 229 -0.68 -3.83 -12.38
N TYR A 230 0.42 -4.28 -11.78
CA TYR A 230 0.52 -4.47 -10.33
C TYR A 230 0.39 -3.15 -9.55
N VAL A 231 0.94 -2.07 -10.08
CA VAL A 231 0.95 -0.75 -9.41
C VAL A 231 -0.47 -0.23 -9.12
N PHE A 232 -1.46 -0.61 -9.92
CA PHE A 232 -2.85 -0.24 -9.67
C PHE A 232 -3.44 -0.97 -8.45
N SER A 233 -2.93 -2.15 -8.10
CA SER A 233 -3.32 -2.85 -6.88
C SER A 233 -3.06 -2.03 -5.63
N TYR A 234 -1.95 -1.27 -5.59
CA TYR A 234 -1.66 -0.36 -4.47
C TYR A 234 -2.69 0.75 -4.32
N VAL A 235 -3.25 1.24 -5.44
CA VAL A 235 -4.28 2.29 -5.40
C VAL A 235 -5.58 1.75 -4.80
N VAL A 236 -6.08 0.64 -5.34
CA VAL A 236 -7.39 0.10 -4.92
C VAL A 236 -7.35 -0.52 -3.53
N SER A 237 -6.24 -1.18 -3.17
CA SER A 237 -6.07 -1.75 -1.83
C SER A 237 -5.88 -0.68 -0.76
N ASN A 238 -5.17 0.42 -1.08
CA ASN A 238 -5.03 1.55 -0.17
C ASN A 238 -6.39 2.20 0.12
N ASP A 239 -7.27 2.33 -0.88
CA ASP A 239 -8.64 2.83 -0.68
C ASP A 239 -9.44 1.92 0.25
N ALA A 240 -9.43 0.62 0.02
CA ALA A 240 -10.12 -0.34 0.86
C ALA A 240 -9.56 -0.36 2.30
N ALA A 241 -8.23 -0.34 2.44
CA ALA A 241 -7.55 -0.37 3.72
C ALA A 241 -7.78 0.92 4.55
N MET A 242 -7.91 2.08 3.90
CA MET A 242 -8.25 3.33 4.57
C MET A 242 -9.60 3.25 5.29
N GLN A 243 -10.52 2.43 4.82
CA GLN A 243 -11.81 2.24 5.49
C GLN A 243 -11.65 1.58 6.87
N LEU A 244 -10.61 0.73 7.07
CA LEU A 244 -10.28 0.21 8.40
C LEU A 244 -9.88 1.34 9.35
N TYR A 245 -9.08 2.30 8.88
CA TYR A 245 -8.74 3.48 9.66
C TYR A 245 -9.98 4.30 10.02
N GLN A 246 -10.86 4.56 9.05
CA GLN A 246 -12.09 5.30 9.28
C GLN A 246 -12.97 4.62 10.34
N LEU A 247 -13.15 3.28 10.24
CA LEU A 247 -13.89 2.49 11.23
C LEU A 247 -13.27 2.57 12.62
N GLU A 248 -11.94 2.53 12.73
CA GLU A 248 -11.24 2.69 14.02
C GLU A 248 -11.43 4.09 14.63
N GLN A 249 -11.54 5.14 13.80
CA GLN A 249 -11.82 6.50 14.28
C GLN A 249 -13.28 6.65 14.74
N GLU A 250 -14.22 6.01 14.06
CA GLU A 250 -15.63 6.03 14.44
C GLU A 250 -15.91 5.21 15.70
N GLN A 251 -15.36 4.01 15.74
CA GLN A 251 -15.51 3.09 16.86
C GLN A 251 -14.24 2.26 17.05
N ARG A 252 -13.54 2.48 18.13
CA ARG A 252 -12.33 1.74 18.48
C ARG A 252 -12.56 0.23 18.45
N GLY A 253 -11.75 -0.49 17.70
CA GLY A 253 -11.80 -1.93 17.49
C GLY A 253 -12.63 -2.38 16.30
N ALA A 254 -13.43 -1.50 15.67
CA ALA A 254 -14.29 -1.91 14.56
C ALA A 254 -13.50 -2.26 13.29
N GLY A 255 -12.47 -1.47 12.96
CA GLY A 255 -11.59 -1.79 11.83
C GLY A 255 -10.79 -3.05 12.06
N LEU A 256 -10.27 -3.24 13.27
CA LEU A 256 -9.56 -4.47 13.64
C LEU A 256 -10.45 -5.71 13.59
N GLU A 257 -11.69 -5.62 14.07
CA GLU A 257 -12.65 -6.72 14.02
C GLU A 257 -12.92 -7.14 12.57
N LEU A 258 -13.15 -6.16 11.67
CA LEU A 258 -13.35 -6.42 10.26
C LEU A 258 -12.11 -7.04 9.61
N TYR A 259 -10.91 -6.54 9.93
CA TYR A 259 -9.64 -7.08 9.47
C TYR A 259 -9.48 -8.55 9.87
N GLU A 260 -9.64 -8.88 11.15
CA GLU A 260 -9.49 -10.25 11.65
C GLU A 260 -10.53 -11.23 11.08
N GLN A 261 -11.77 -10.79 10.89
CA GLN A 261 -12.83 -11.62 10.29
C GLN A 261 -12.51 -12.06 8.88
N ASN A 262 -11.69 -11.27 8.16
CA ASN A 262 -11.35 -11.53 6.76
C ASN A 262 -9.96 -12.14 6.55
N LEU A 263 -9.13 -12.30 7.58
CA LEU A 263 -7.75 -12.84 7.46
C LEU A 263 -7.67 -14.21 6.78
N THR A 264 -8.72 -15.01 6.83
CA THR A 264 -8.77 -16.35 6.23
C THR A 264 -9.46 -16.38 4.88
N THR A 265 -9.68 -15.23 4.25
CA THR A 265 -10.34 -15.19 2.94
C THR A 265 -9.48 -15.86 1.88
N GLU A 266 -10.12 -16.61 0.99
CA GLU A 266 -9.54 -17.18 -0.22
C GLU A 266 -10.06 -16.47 -1.48
N GLU A 267 -10.74 -15.32 -1.29
CA GLU A 267 -11.32 -14.58 -2.41
C GLU A 267 -10.20 -14.00 -3.29
N SER A 268 -10.28 -14.31 -4.57
CA SER A 268 -9.31 -13.86 -5.57
C SER A 268 -9.75 -12.60 -6.32
N TYR A 269 -11.04 -12.25 -6.21
CA TYR A 269 -11.64 -11.11 -6.89
C TYR A 269 -11.89 -9.98 -5.92
N PHE A 270 -11.40 -8.80 -6.26
CA PHE A 270 -11.36 -7.67 -5.34
C PHE A 270 -12.75 -7.12 -5.00
N LEU A 271 -13.62 -6.90 -6.01
CA LEU A 271 -14.97 -6.38 -5.75
C LEU A 271 -15.83 -7.38 -4.99
N ALA A 272 -15.68 -8.69 -5.29
CA ALA A 272 -16.35 -9.73 -4.53
C ALA A 272 -15.89 -9.75 -3.06
N PHE A 273 -14.60 -9.53 -2.81
CA PHE A 273 -14.05 -9.37 -1.46
C PHE A 273 -14.67 -8.16 -0.75
N LEU A 274 -14.69 -6.98 -1.38
CA LEU A 274 -15.26 -5.77 -0.80
C LEU A 274 -16.75 -5.97 -0.42
N ASP A 275 -17.54 -6.56 -1.32
CA ASP A 275 -18.96 -6.85 -1.07
C ASP A 275 -19.13 -7.78 0.15
N SER A 276 -18.32 -8.85 0.24
CA SER A 276 -18.38 -9.81 1.36
C SER A 276 -17.92 -9.20 2.68
N ALA A 277 -16.97 -8.27 2.65
CA ALA A 277 -16.45 -7.56 3.81
C ALA A 277 -17.32 -6.36 4.22
N GLY A 278 -18.28 -5.95 3.39
CA GLY A 278 -19.12 -4.78 3.62
C GLY A 278 -18.36 -3.45 3.45
N LEU A 279 -17.34 -3.44 2.59
CA LEU A 279 -16.53 -2.27 2.24
C LEU A 279 -17.06 -1.60 0.97
N GLU A 280 -16.93 -0.28 0.89
CA GLU A 280 -17.26 0.48 -0.33
C GLU A 280 -16.24 0.21 -1.44
N SER A 281 -16.71 0.19 -2.68
CA SER A 281 -15.83 0.08 -3.84
C SER A 281 -15.10 1.40 -4.14
N PRO A 282 -13.80 1.39 -4.48
CA PRO A 282 -13.08 2.58 -4.92
C PRO A 282 -13.65 3.20 -6.19
N PHE A 283 -14.44 2.43 -6.95
CA PHE A 283 -15.07 2.87 -8.20
C PHE A 283 -16.44 3.51 -8.01
N GLU A 284 -16.94 3.62 -6.79
CA GLU A 284 -18.20 4.29 -6.50
C GLU A 284 -18.09 5.82 -6.68
N ALA A 285 -19.15 6.39 -7.24
CA ALA A 285 -19.20 7.83 -7.47
C ALA A 285 -19.11 8.61 -6.14
N GLY A 286 -18.12 9.51 -6.06
CA GLY A 286 -17.88 10.32 -4.86
C GLY A 286 -16.95 9.66 -3.82
N ARG A 287 -16.47 8.43 -4.06
CA ARG A 287 -15.56 7.75 -3.13
C ARG A 287 -14.27 8.56 -2.91
N ILE A 288 -13.64 9.03 -3.98
CA ILE A 288 -12.41 9.85 -3.88
C ILE A 288 -12.65 11.18 -3.16
N SER A 289 -13.83 11.78 -3.29
CA SER A 289 -14.16 12.98 -2.50
C SER A 289 -14.25 12.68 -0.99
N SER A 290 -14.72 11.49 -0.62
CA SER A 290 -14.73 11.04 0.78
C SER A 290 -13.31 10.78 1.30
N VAL A 291 -12.45 10.17 0.48
CA VAL A 291 -11.02 9.95 0.77
C VAL A 291 -10.30 11.30 0.95
N LYS A 292 -10.56 12.26 0.06
CA LYS A 292 -10.00 13.61 0.16
C LYS A 292 -10.33 14.26 1.52
N ALA A 293 -11.59 14.16 1.97
CA ALA A 293 -11.99 14.71 3.26
C ALA A 293 -11.25 14.09 4.45
N VAL A 294 -10.85 12.80 4.37
CA VAL A 294 -10.02 12.17 5.39
C VAL A 294 -8.62 12.80 5.41
N PHE A 295 -8.00 12.96 4.24
CA PHE A 295 -6.68 13.60 4.15
C PHE A 295 -6.71 15.04 4.67
N GLU A 296 -7.68 15.84 4.25
CA GLU A 296 -7.85 17.21 4.73
C GLU A 296 -7.97 17.26 6.26
N SER A 297 -8.72 16.34 6.87
CA SER A 297 -8.92 16.31 8.32
C SER A 297 -7.68 16.00 9.15
N VAL A 298 -6.66 15.36 8.55
CA VAL A 298 -5.43 14.94 9.24
C VAL A 298 -4.22 15.79 8.84
N LEU A 299 -4.18 16.26 7.59
CA LEU A 299 -3.01 16.96 7.03
C LEU A 299 -3.07 18.49 7.22
N GLU A 300 -4.26 19.06 7.36
CA GLU A 300 -4.46 20.48 7.75
C GLU A 300 -4.15 20.70 9.24
#